data_2be402ea0ec61265079dcfa5937b3365
#
_entry.id   2be402ea0ec61265079dcfa5937b3365
#
_cell.length_a   1.000
_cell.length_b   1.000
_cell.length_c   1.000
_cell.angle_alpha   90.00
_cell.angle_beta   90.00
_cell.angle_gamma   90.00
#
_symmetry.space_group_name_H-M   'P 1'
#
loop_
_entity.id
_entity.type
_entity.pdbx_description
1 polymer ?
#
loop_
_entity_poly.entity_id
_entity_poly.type
_entity_poly.pdbx_seq_one_letter_code
_entity_poly.pdbx_strand_id
1 'polypeptide(L)'
;ALPIPVDRRLLAGEGLTAGDLSEFDDEGVTPEDESADFRTHNFHTGNIMVSVYEAGPGKVRIDGSVYDEFITILEGRLILTPDSGGEYEYKAGESLIVPKGYQGGWEMPERYRELIVVDTEFMREDPAVSDS
;
A
#
# COMPACT_ATOMS: atom_id res chain seq x y z
N ALA A 1 18.50 19.80 0.05
CA ALA A 1 17.64 18.71 -0.42
C ALA A 1 17.51 18.74 -1.95
N LEU A 2 17.67 17.61 -2.57
CA LEU A 2 17.58 17.47 -4.03
C LEU A 2 16.31 16.74 -4.41
N PRO A 3 15.74 17.02 -5.60
CA PRO A 3 14.59 16.27 -6.06
C PRO A 3 14.93 14.79 -6.24
N ILE A 4 13.94 13.94 -6.00
CA ILE A 4 14.09 12.50 -6.13
C ILE A 4 13.20 12.06 -7.30
N PRO A 5 13.78 11.48 -8.35
CA PRO A 5 12.96 11.03 -9.48
C PRO A 5 12.16 9.78 -9.12
N VAL A 6 10.93 9.74 -9.61
CA VAL A 6 10.13 8.52 -9.55
C VAL A 6 10.29 7.86 -10.92
N ASP A 7 11.21 6.90 -10.98
CA ASP A 7 11.69 6.31 -12.23
C ASP A 7 10.58 5.50 -12.92
N ARG A 8 10.36 5.78 -14.20
CA ARG A 8 9.33 5.11 -15.00
C ARG A 8 9.52 3.60 -15.08
N ARG A 9 10.77 3.12 -15.04
CA ARG A 9 11.03 1.68 -15.10
C ARG A 9 10.54 0.97 -13.85
N LEU A 10 10.72 1.59 -12.69
CA LEU A 10 10.21 1.06 -11.44
C LEU A 10 8.68 1.10 -11.41
N LEU A 11 8.09 2.17 -11.96
CA LEU A 11 6.62 2.23 -12.09
C LEU A 11 6.08 1.16 -13.04
N ALA A 12 6.89 0.74 -14.02
CA ALA A 12 6.53 -0.34 -14.94
C ALA A 12 6.76 -1.73 -14.34
N GLY A 13 7.29 -1.80 -13.11
CA GLY A 13 7.53 -3.07 -12.43
C GLY A 13 8.91 -3.64 -12.60
N GLU A 14 9.83 -2.90 -13.25
CA GLU A 14 11.20 -3.36 -13.43
C GLU A 14 12.05 -3.01 -12.21
N GLY A 15 12.84 -3.97 -11.75
CA GLY A 15 13.80 -3.72 -10.67
C GLY A 15 13.21 -3.70 -9.28
N LEU A 16 11.97 -4.15 -9.10
CA LEU A 16 11.35 -4.25 -7.79
C LEU A 16 11.99 -5.38 -6.98
N THR A 17 12.03 -5.20 -5.67
CA THR A 17 12.63 -6.16 -4.74
C THR A 17 11.54 -6.99 -4.07
N ALA A 18 11.73 -8.30 -4.04
CA ALA A 18 10.79 -9.19 -3.36
C ALA A 18 10.73 -8.86 -1.87
N GLY A 19 9.52 -8.86 -1.32
CA GLY A 19 9.27 -8.58 0.09
C GLY A 19 8.37 -9.64 0.70
N ASP A 20 7.95 -9.40 1.94
CA ASP A 20 7.08 -10.28 2.70
C ASP A 20 5.94 -9.44 3.28
N LEU A 21 4.70 -9.92 3.12
CA LEU A 21 3.54 -9.22 3.65
C LEU A 21 3.57 -9.05 5.17
N SER A 22 4.34 -9.88 5.88
CA SER A 22 4.51 -9.72 7.33
C SER A 22 5.13 -8.36 7.68
N GLU A 23 5.78 -7.70 6.74
CA GLU A 23 6.31 -6.34 6.95
C GLU A 23 5.20 -5.33 7.25
N PHE A 24 3.96 -5.66 6.93
CA PHE A 24 2.81 -4.77 7.14
C PHE A 24 1.96 -5.15 8.36
N ASP A 25 2.39 -6.13 9.16
CA ASP A 25 1.63 -6.55 10.34
C ASP A 25 1.35 -5.38 11.29
N ASP A 26 2.34 -4.50 11.46
CA ASP A 26 2.21 -3.32 12.33
C ASP A 26 1.30 -2.26 11.74
N GLU A 27 0.93 -2.38 10.47
CA GLU A 27 0.06 -1.44 9.77
C GLU A 27 -1.38 -1.94 9.68
N GLY A 28 -1.70 -3.06 10.34
CA GLY A 28 -3.04 -3.60 10.36
C GLY A 28 -3.40 -4.45 9.14
N VAL A 29 -2.41 -4.87 8.37
CA VAL A 29 -2.62 -5.66 7.15
C VAL A 29 -2.46 -7.13 7.48
N THR A 30 -3.49 -7.94 7.18
CA THR A 30 -3.48 -9.37 7.42
C THR A 30 -3.83 -10.10 6.12
N PRO A 31 -2.93 -10.97 5.60
CA PRO A 31 -3.26 -11.76 4.42
C PRO A 31 -4.41 -12.73 4.70
N GLU A 32 -5.33 -12.85 3.76
CA GLU A 32 -6.42 -13.83 3.83
C GLU A 32 -6.10 -15.10 3.04
N ASP A 33 -5.04 -15.05 2.22
CA ASP A 33 -4.54 -16.24 1.52
C ASP A 33 -3.03 -16.15 1.42
N GLU A 34 -2.38 -17.27 1.09
CA GLU A 34 -0.93 -17.37 1.07
C GLU A 34 -0.32 -17.06 -0.30
N SER A 35 -1.13 -16.68 -1.27
CA SER A 35 -0.66 -16.59 -2.65
C SER A 35 -0.01 -15.26 -3.01
N ALA A 36 0.04 -14.31 -2.09
CA ALA A 36 0.49 -12.97 -2.41
C ALA A 36 2.00 -12.91 -2.64
N ASP A 37 2.40 -12.96 -3.89
CA ASP A 37 3.74 -12.62 -4.33
C ASP A 37 3.86 -11.09 -4.25
N PHE A 38 4.83 -10.61 -3.49
CA PHE A 38 4.91 -9.21 -3.14
C PHE A 38 6.28 -8.64 -3.55
N ARG A 39 6.28 -7.50 -4.23
CA ARG A 39 7.49 -6.78 -4.61
C ARG A 39 7.30 -5.30 -4.36
N THR A 40 8.37 -4.60 -4.07
CA THR A 40 8.30 -3.18 -3.78
C THR A 40 9.59 -2.44 -4.10
N HIS A 41 9.47 -1.12 -4.19
CA HIS A 41 10.61 -0.22 -4.19
C HIS A 41 10.21 1.06 -3.47
N ASN A 42 11.03 1.49 -2.52
CA ASN A 42 10.80 2.72 -1.78
C ASN A 42 11.64 3.84 -2.41
N PHE A 43 10.99 4.91 -2.85
CA PHE A 43 11.68 6.07 -3.42
C PHE A 43 12.12 7.06 -2.35
N HIS A 44 11.36 7.17 -1.26
CA HIS A 44 11.59 8.21 -0.26
C HIS A 44 10.83 7.90 1.02
N THR A 45 11.46 8.19 2.16
CA THR A 45 10.82 8.16 3.46
C THR A 45 11.22 9.43 4.21
N GLY A 46 10.26 10.30 4.39
CA GLY A 46 10.41 11.56 5.13
C GLY A 46 9.10 11.83 5.84
N ASN A 47 8.52 13.01 5.66
CA ASN A 47 7.15 13.28 6.14
C ASN A 47 6.12 12.49 5.35
N ILE A 48 6.49 12.07 4.16
CA ILE A 48 5.72 11.11 3.37
C ILE A 48 6.64 9.96 2.97
N MET A 49 6.04 8.81 2.75
CA MET A 49 6.72 7.67 2.16
C MET A 49 6.14 7.44 0.79
N VAL A 50 7.00 7.32 -0.22
CA VAL A 50 6.59 7.13 -1.61
C VAL A 50 7.18 5.82 -2.10
N SER A 51 6.33 4.91 -2.55
CA SER A 51 6.75 3.56 -2.94
C SER A 51 5.95 3.04 -4.12
N VAL A 52 6.53 2.07 -4.81
CA VAL A 52 5.78 1.20 -5.72
C VAL A 52 5.58 -0.13 -5.00
N TYR A 53 4.38 -0.64 -5.10
CA TYR A 53 3.97 -1.92 -4.55
C TYR A 53 3.39 -2.77 -5.68
N GLU A 54 3.80 -4.03 -5.76
CA GLU A 54 3.27 -4.98 -6.74
C GLU A 54 2.97 -6.30 -6.03
N ALA A 55 1.82 -6.88 -6.34
CA ALA A 55 1.43 -8.17 -5.79
C ALA A 55 0.73 -9.02 -6.85
N GLY A 56 0.88 -10.32 -6.72
CA GLY A 56 0.05 -11.26 -7.46
C GLY A 56 -1.36 -11.29 -6.88
N PRO A 57 -2.31 -12.05 -7.50
CA PRO A 57 -3.68 -12.09 -7.00
C PRO A 57 -3.73 -12.49 -5.53
N GLY A 58 -4.61 -11.86 -4.79
CA GLY A 58 -4.75 -12.17 -3.38
C GLY A 58 -5.71 -11.23 -2.66
N LYS A 59 -5.98 -11.55 -1.41
CA LYS A 59 -6.81 -10.75 -0.53
C LYS A 59 -6.09 -10.50 0.78
N VAL A 60 -6.27 -9.28 1.29
CA VAL A 60 -5.82 -8.95 2.64
C VAL A 60 -6.95 -8.27 3.37
N ARG A 61 -6.90 -8.29 4.68
CA ARG A 61 -7.79 -7.53 5.53
C ARG A 61 -7.02 -6.34 6.10
N ILE A 62 -7.63 -5.17 6.05
CA ILE A 62 -7.08 -3.97 6.69
C ILE A 62 -7.90 -3.71 7.95
N ASP A 63 -7.23 -3.72 9.10
CA ASP A 63 -7.86 -3.54 10.40
C ASP A 63 -7.46 -2.19 11.01
N GLY A 64 -8.04 -1.12 10.47
CA GLY A 64 -7.73 0.21 10.96
C GLY A 64 -6.41 0.72 10.38
N SER A 65 -6.44 1.14 9.12
CA SER A 65 -5.26 1.71 8.48
C SER A 65 -4.63 2.81 9.36
N VAL A 66 -3.32 2.79 9.51
CA VAL A 66 -2.60 3.70 10.40
C VAL A 66 -2.22 5.03 9.76
N TYR A 67 -2.52 5.20 8.48
CA TYR A 67 -2.18 6.41 7.72
C TYR A 67 -3.23 6.72 6.66
N ASP A 68 -3.20 7.97 6.18
CA ASP A 68 -3.88 8.31 4.94
C ASP A 68 -3.03 7.84 3.79
N GLU A 69 -3.66 7.24 2.79
CA GLU A 69 -2.97 6.60 1.69
C GLU A 69 -3.52 7.12 0.38
N PHE A 70 -2.63 7.66 -0.47
CA PHE A 70 -2.96 8.04 -1.84
C PHE A 70 -2.38 6.99 -2.77
N ILE A 71 -3.21 6.46 -3.67
CA ILE A 71 -2.84 5.38 -4.58
C ILE A 71 -3.14 5.78 -6.01
N THR A 72 -2.19 5.54 -6.90
CA THR A 72 -2.45 5.52 -8.35
C THR A 72 -2.25 4.09 -8.81
N ILE A 73 -3.27 3.49 -9.41
CA ILE A 73 -3.19 2.12 -9.90
C ILE A 73 -2.48 2.11 -11.24
N LEU A 74 -1.40 1.33 -11.32
CA LEU A 74 -0.54 1.25 -12.49
C LEU A 74 -0.87 0.04 -13.35
N GLU A 75 -1.30 -1.07 -12.72
CA GLU A 75 -1.66 -2.31 -13.41
C GLU A 75 -2.69 -3.05 -12.59
N GLY A 76 -3.62 -3.72 -13.28
CA GLY A 76 -4.63 -4.51 -12.62
C GLY A 76 -5.77 -3.68 -12.05
N ARG A 77 -6.39 -4.20 -11.00
CA ARG A 77 -7.50 -3.53 -10.34
C ARG A 77 -7.55 -3.88 -8.87
N LEU A 78 -8.22 -3.02 -8.12
CA LEU A 78 -8.34 -3.14 -6.68
C LEU A 78 -9.81 -3.10 -6.31
N ILE A 79 -10.26 -4.02 -5.45
CA ILE A 79 -11.62 -4.02 -4.94
C ILE A 79 -11.57 -3.83 -3.44
N LEU A 80 -12.21 -2.78 -2.96
CA LEU A 80 -12.32 -2.48 -1.53
C LEU A 80 -13.72 -2.80 -1.06
N THR A 81 -13.82 -3.52 0.06
CA THR A 81 -15.09 -3.87 0.68
C THR A 81 -15.09 -3.43 2.14
N PRO A 82 -15.42 -2.14 2.39
CA PRO A 82 -15.45 -1.64 3.77
C PRO A 82 -16.42 -2.43 4.64
N ASP A 83 -16.09 -2.61 5.92
CA ASP A 83 -16.98 -3.28 6.86
C ASP A 83 -18.32 -2.58 6.98
N SER A 84 -18.37 -1.27 6.76
CA SER A 84 -19.59 -0.49 6.80
C SER A 84 -20.52 -0.76 5.62
N GLY A 85 -20.04 -1.47 4.59
CA GLY A 85 -20.85 -1.86 3.45
C GLY A 85 -20.35 -1.27 2.13
N GLY A 86 -20.80 -1.88 1.06
CA GLY A 86 -20.44 -1.45 -0.29
C GLY A 86 -19.24 -2.18 -0.84
N GLU A 87 -19.08 -2.06 -2.15
CA GLU A 87 -17.95 -2.62 -2.87
C GLU A 87 -17.50 -1.56 -3.86
N TYR A 88 -16.20 -1.26 -3.84
CA TYR A 88 -15.64 -0.19 -4.66
C TYR A 88 -14.48 -0.74 -5.48
N GLU A 89 -14.60 -0.65 -6.80
CA GLU A 89 -13.58 -1.16 -7.72
C GLU A 89 -12.84 -0.01 -8.40
N TYR A 90 -11.53 -0.12 -8.47
CA TYR A 90 -10.65 0.85 -9.12
C TYR A 90 -9.71 0.11 -10.06
N LYS A 91 -9.43 0.70 -11.22
CA LYS A 91 -8.66 0.08 -12.31
C LYS A 91 -7.41 0.88 -12.61
N ALA A 92 -6.50 0.27 -13.38
CA ALA A 92 -5.29 0.93 -13.85
C ALA A 92 -5.63 2.28 -14.49
N GLY A 93 -4.86 3.30 -14.13
CA GLY A 93 -5.09 4.68 -14.55
C GLY A 93 -5.93 5.49 -13.59
N GLU A 94 -6.61 4.86 -12.64
CA GLU A 94 -7.40 5.57 -11.64
C GLU A 94 -6.60 5.78 -10.37
N SER A 95 -6.99 6.81 -9.62
CA SER A 95 -6.38 7.11 -8.31
C SER A 95 -7.47 7.16 -7.26
N LEU A 96 -7.09 6.88 -6.02
CA LEU A 96 -8.01 6.90 -4.89
C LEU A 96 -7.28 7.25 -3.62
N ILE A 97 -8.05 7.61 -2.61
CA ILE A 97 -7.53 7.82 -1.26
C ILE A 97 -8.18 6.80 -0.34
N VAL A 98 -7.36 6.10 0.44
CA VAL A 98 -7.85 5.24 1.51
C VAL A 98 -7.53 5.95 2.81
N PRO A 99 -8.54 6.52 3.49
CA PRO A 99 -8.30 7.31 4.70
C PRO A 99 -7.83 6.45 5.87
N LYS A 100 -7.09 7.08 6.75
CA LYS A 100 -6.71 6.49 8.04
C LYS A 100 -7.95 5.94 8.74
N GLY A 101 -7.82 4.77 9.31
CA GLY A 101 -8.92 4.11 10.00
C GLY A 101 -9.73 3.15 9.14
N TYR A 102 -9.39 3.03 7.85
CA TYR A 102 -10.09 2.08 6.98
C TYR A 102 -10.11 0.69 7.60
N GLN A 103 -11.29 0.06 7.60
CA GLN A 103 -11.49 -1.32 8.04
C GLN A 103 -12.28 -2.06 6.97
N GLY A 104 -11.72 -3.13 6.46
CA GLY A 104 -12.40 -3.91 5.43
C GLY A 104 -11.46 -4.74 4.59
N GLY A 105 -12.04 -5.34 3.55
CA GLY A 105 -11.32 -6.16 2.60
C GLY A 105 -10.57 -5.33 1.58
N TRP A 106 -9.50 -5.92 1.08
CA TRP A 106 -8.64 -5.37 0.04
C TRP A 106 -8.33 -6.54 -0.88
N GLU A 107 -8.91 -6.54 -2.06
CA GLU A 107 -8.76 -7.66 -2.99
C GLU A 107 -8.09 -7.21 -4.27
N MET A 108 -7.10 -7.98 -4.70
CA MET A 108 -6.43 -7.82 -5.98
C MET A 108 -6.75 -9.07 -6.79
N PRO A 109 -7.77 -9.02 -7.68
CA PRO A 109 -8.20 -10.23 -8.39
C PRO A 109 -7.24 -10.72 -9.47
N GLU A 110 -6.27 -9.87 -9.83
CA GLU A 110 -5.24 -10.19 -10.82
C GLU A 110 -3.95 -9.51 -10.38
N ARG A 111 -2.88 -9.64 -11.16
CA ARG A 111 -1.63 -8.97 -10.83
C ARG A 111 -1.87 -7.47 -10.72
N TYR A 112 -1.34 -6.88 -9.67
CA TYR A 112 -1.66 -5.52 -9.25
C TYR A 112 -0.39 -4.74 -8.95
N ARG A 113 -0.30 -3.52 -9.43
CA ARG A 113 0.81 -2.62 -9.12
C ARG A 113 0.26 -1.22 -8.88
N GLU A 114 0.80 -0.56 -7.88
CA GLU A 114 0.38 0.77 -7.50
C GLU A 114 1.56 1.67 -7.15
N LEU A 115 1.40 2.96 -7.38
CA LEU A 115 2.23 3.99 -6.75
C LEU A 115 1.47 4.46 -5.52
N ILE A 116 2.13 4.42 -4.37
CA ILE A 116 1.48 4.71 -3.09
C ILE A 116 2.25 5.81 -2.37
N VAL A 117 1.50 6.74 -1.79
CA VAL A 117 2.03 7.81 -0.96
C VAL A 117 1.27 7.79 0.35
N VAL A 118 2.00 7.66 1.45
CA VAL A 118 1.40 7.68 2.80
C VAL A 118 2.13 8.69 3.67
N ASP A 119 1.43 9.25 4.66
CA ASP A 119 2.11 10.06 5.68
C ASP A 119 2.88 9.12 6.63
N THR A 120 3.91 9.65 7.27
CA THR A 120 4.77 8.86 8.15
C THR A 120 4.58 9.22 9.62
N GLU A 121 3.49 9.89 9.96
CA GLU A 121 3.23 10.29 11.33
C GLU A 121 3.19 9.10 12.27
N PHE A 122 2.62 7.97 11.81
CA PHE A 122 2.55 6.75 12.62
C PHE A 122 3.92 6.25 13.06
N MET A 123 4.96 6.52 12.27
CA MET A 123 6.33 6.12 12.62
C MET A 123 6.90 6.97 13.74
N ARG A 124 6.40 8.19 13.90
CA ARG A 124 6.87 9.14 14.91
C ARG A 124 6.07 9.07 16.19
N GLU A 125 4.91 8.41 16.16
CA GLU A 125 4.01 8.29 17.31
C GLU A 125 4.24 7.04 18.13
N ASP A 126 5.31 6.30 17.84
CA ASP A 126 5.64 5.11 18.61
C ASP A 126 5.91 5.51 20.08
N PRO A 127 5.09 5.04 21.02
CA PRO A 127 5.26 5.40 22.45
C PRO A 127 6.64 5.03 22.98
N ALA A 128 7.26 3.97 22.48
CA ALA A 128 8.59 3.57 22.93
C ALA A 128 9.65 4.59 22.54
N VAL A 129 9.42 5.35 21.48
CA VAL A 129 10.33 6.40 21.03
C VAL A 129 10.01 7.72 21.71
N SER A 130 8.72 8.03 21.85
CA SER A 130 8.29 9.31 22.39
C SER A 130 8.61 9.48 23.88
N ASP A 131 8.81 8.40 24.61
CA ASP A 131 9.12 8.42 26.02
C ASP A 131 10.61 8.55 26.31
N SER A 132 11.40 8.58 25.30
CA SER A 132 12.86 8.67 25.44
C SER A 132 13.35 10.09 25.60
#